data_ab027d76ceda42dd70aa710e2e27067a
#
_entry.id   ab027d76ceda42dd70aa710e2e27067a
#
_cell.length_a   1.000
_cell.length_b   1.000
_cell.length_c   1.000
_cell.angle_alpha   90.00
_cell.angle_beta   90.00
_cell.angle_gamma   90.00
#
_symmetry.space_group_name_H-M   'P 1'
#
loop_
_entity.id
_entity.type
_entity.pdbx_description
1 polymer ?
#
loop_
_entity_poly.entity_id
_entity_poly.type
_entity_poly.pdbx_seq_one_letter_code
_entity_poly.pdbx_strand_id
1 'polypeptide(L)'
;MQRAWVFRKENIFIMHSGDVMELNDESAEITGKVHTGAILVDGLGVGDVGNIVLRDRQHLAEDGIMIVVLTLEKYSNQLLAGPDIVSRGFVYVRESEDLMGQAKSVVEDAIDSCLDRRISDWGKMKGVIKDSLGDFLWKRTKRKPMILPIIMEA
;
A
#
# COMPACT_ATOMS: atom_id res chain seq x y z
N MET A 1 31.95 15.49 -48.13
CA MET A 1 32.13 16.54 -47.14
C MET A 1 30.83 16.69 -46.33
N GLN A 2 30.79 16.19 -45.12
CA GLN A 2 29.65 16.47 -44.21
C GLN A 2 29.79 17.90 -43.69
N ARG A 3 28.82 18.74 -43.97
CA ARG A 3 28.73 20.09 -43.38
C ARG A 3 28.32 19.93 -41.91
N ALA A 4 29.25 20.22 -40.98
CA ALA A 4 28.89 20.35 -39.58
C ALA A 4 28.05 21.63 -39.40
N TRP A 5 26.83 21.49 -38.91
CA TRP A 5 25.98 22.61 -38.50
C TRP A 5 26.50 23.14 -37.17
N VAL A 6 27.02 24.36 -37.16
CA VAL A 6 27.44 25.03 -35.92
C VAL A 6 26.31 25.98 -35.52
N PHE A 7 25.60 25.66 -34.46
CA PHE A 7 24.62 26.55 -33.84
C PHE A 7 25.32 27.53 -32.92
N ARG A 8 24.89 28.79 -32.92
CA ARG A 8 25.32 29.79 -31.95
C ARG A 8 24.72 29.45 -30.59
N LYS A 9 25.47 29.68 -29.50
CA LYS A 9 25.00 29.36 -28.12
C LYS A 9 23.70 30.08 -27.75
N GLU A 10 23.54 31.31 -28.21
CA GLU A 10 22.33 32.11 -28.02
C GLU A 10 21.06 31.55 -28.66
N ASN A 11 21.22 30.64 -29.62
CA ASN A 11 20.10 29.96 -30.29
C ASN A 11 19.84 28.54 -29.76
N ILE A 12 20.43 28.22 -28.62
CA ILE A 12 20.25 26.91 -27.97
C ILE A 12 19.51 27.12 -26.65
N PHE A 13 18.28 26.65 -26.58
CA PHE A 13 17.44 26.73 -25.40
C PHE A 13 17.30 25.36 -24.75
N ILE A 14 17.64 25.27 -23.47
CA ILE A 14 17.43 24.06 -22.67
C ILE A 14 16.12 24.25 -21.92
N MET A 15 15.11 23.46 -22.31
CA MET A 15 13.78 23.54 -21.74
C MET A 15 13.49 22.32 -20.87
N HIS A 16 12.75 22.54 -19.80
CA HIS A 16 12.19 21.50 -18.96
C HIS A 16 10.70 21.29 -19.30
N SER A 17 10.18 20.15 -18.88
CA SER A 17 8.75 19.89 -19.02
C SER A 17 7.95 20.99 -18.30
N GLY A 18 7.04 21.63 -19.02
CA GLY A 18 6.24 22.76 -18.52
C GLY A 18 6.74 24.14 -18.87
N ASP A 19 7.95 24.30 -19.36
CA ASP A 19 8.42 25.61 -19.84
C ASP A 19 7.65 26.02 -21.11
N VAL A 20 7.23 27.27 -21.18
CA VAL A 20 6.58 27.89 -22.34
C VAL A 20 7.59 28.78 -23.03
N MET A 21 7.83 28.53 -24.32
CA MET A 21 8.68 29.35 -25.15
C MET A 21 7.85 30.13 -26.17
N GLU A 22 8.07 31.42 -26.25
CA GLU A 22 7.57 32.27 -27.31
C GLU A 22 8.63 32.46 -28.41
N LEU A 23 8.22 32.26 -29.64
CA LEU A 23 9.07 32.38 -30.80
C LEU A 23 8.47 33.40 -31.75
N ASN A 24 9.27 34.32 -32.24
CA ASN A 24 8.94 35.20 -33.35
C ASN A 24 10.13 35.30 -34.35
N ASP A 25 10.00 36.08 -35.37
CA ASP A 25 11.03 36.18 -36.42
C ASP A 25 12.37 36.79 -35.93
N GLU A 26 12.39 37.45 -34.78
CA GLU A 26 13.55 38.16 -34.24
C GLU A 26 14.06 37.55 -32.92
N SER A 27 13.20 36.87 -32.16
CA SER A 27 13.54 36.40 -30.81
C SER A 27 12.92 35.07 -30.45
N ALA A 28 13.59 34.38 -29.50
CA ALA A 28 13.09 33.22 -28.81
C ALA A 28 13.31 33.40 -27.32
N GLU A 29 12.28 33.26 -26.52
CA GLU A 29 12.34 33.54 -25.07
C GLU A 29 11.47 32.57 -24.29
N ILE A 30 11.97 32.11 -23.11
CA ILE A 30 11.16 31.33 -22.18
C ILE A 30 10.36 32.30 -21.31
N THR A 31 9.05 32.40 -21.56
CA THR A 31 8.18 33.44 -20.99
C THR A 31 7.36 32.95 -19.80
N GLY A 32 7.24 31.65 -19.58
CA GLY A 32 6.39 31.15 -18.49
C GLY A 32 6.47 29.67 -18.27
N LYS A 33 5.54 29.17 -17.43
CA LYS A 33 5.37 27.75 -17.14
C LYS A 33 3.90 27.36 -17.16
N VAL A 34 3.62 26.18 -17.70
CA VAL A 34 2.34 25.50 -17.54
C VAL A 34 2.48 24.35 -16.55
N HIS A 35 1.38 24.03 -15.89
CA HIS A 35 1.37 22.89 -14.98
C HIS A 35 1.59 21.59 -15.76
N THR A 36 2.60 20.82 -15.34
CA THR A 36 2.92 19.53 -15.93
C THR A 36 2.99 18.49 -14.81
N GLY A 37 2.49 17.31 -15.10
CA GLY A 37 2.49 16.20 -14.14
C GLY A 37 1.47 15.15 -14.53
N ALA A 38 1.47 14.05 -13.80
CA ALA A 38 0.46 13.03 -13.95
C ALA A 38 -0.87 13.54 -13.35
N ILE A 39 -1.92 13.55 -14.16
CA ILE A 39 -3.29 13.75 -13.67
C ILE A 39 -3.85 12.36 -13.38
N LEU A 40 -4.18 12.12 -12.11
CA LEU A 40 -4.76 10.86 -11.69
C LEU A 40 -6.26 10.89 -11.97
N VAL A 41 -6.76 9.79 -12.53
CA VAL A 41 -8.19 9.61 -12.85
C VAL A 41 -8.68 8.36 -12.14
N ASP A 42 -9.76 8.48 -11.39
CA ASP A 42 -10.44 7.36 -10.72
C ASP A 42 -11.94 7.40 -11.01
N GLY A 43 -12.38 6.55 -11.93
CA GLY A 43 -13.76 6.55 -12.40
C GLY A 43 -14.14 7.89 -13.02
N LEU A 44 -15.11 8.59 -12.44
CA LEU A 44 -15.56 9.91 -12.87
C LEU A 44 -14.78 11.07 -12.21
N GLY A 45 -13.90 10.77 -11.26
CA GLY A 45 -13.08 11.76 -10.56
C GLY A 45 -11.79 12.04 -11.31
N VAL A 46 -11.49 13.32 -11.56
CA VAL A 46 -10.26 13.79 -12.19
C VAL A 46 -9.50 14.66 -11.19
N GLY A 47 -8.25 14.33 -10.94
CA GLY A 47 -7.29 15.15 -10.18
C GLY A 47 -7.18 14.86 -8.70
N ASP A 48 -8.26 14.69 -7.95
CA ASP A 48 -8.21 14.45 -6.50
C ASP A 48 -8.56 13.00 -6.12
N VAL A 49 -7.69 12.07 -6.50
CA VAL A 49 -7.72 10.73 -5.91
C VAL A 49 -6.92 10.81 -4.61
N GLY A 50 -7.61 10.72 -3.48
CA GLY A 50 -6.98 10.87 -2.16
C GLY A 50 -5.73 9.98 -2.00
N ASN A 51 -4.64 10.56 -1.52
CA ASN A 51 -3.34 9.89 -1.35
C ASN A 51 -3.43 8.55 -0.58
N ILE A 52 -4.41 8.43 0.31
CA ILE A 52 -4.67 7.20 1.08
C ILE A 52 -5.12 6.07 0.16
N VAL A 53 -6.09 6.34 -0.73
CA VAL A 53 -6.65 5.35 -1.66
C VAL A 53 -5.58 4.85 -2.62
N LEU A 54 -4.75 5.74 -3.15
CA LEU A 54 -3.65 5.38 -4.05
C LEU A 54 -2.61 4.52 -3.35
N ARG A 55 -2.22 4.89 -2.14
CA ARG A 55 -1.28 4.12 -1.33
C ARG A 55 -1.83 2.73 -1.02
N ASP A 56 -3.10 2.62 -0.65
CA ASP A 56 -3.73 1.34 -0.35
C ASP A 56 -3.81 0.46 -1.59
N ARG A 57 -4.16 1.02 -2.77
CA ARG A 57 -4.15 0.30 -4.04
C ARG A 57 -2.76 -0.19 -4.43
N GLN A 58 -1.75 0.66 -4.25
CA GLN A 58 -0.36 0.28 -4.52
C GLN A 58 0.08 -0.86 -3.59
N HIS A 59 -0.20 -0.74 -2.30
CA HIS A 59 0.11 -1.79 -1.32
C HIS A 59 -0.58 -3.11 -1.64
N LEU A 60 -1.87 -3.08 -2.00
CA LEU A 60 -2.61 -4.27 -2.44
C LEU A 60 -2.03 -4.89 -3.72
N ALA A 61 -1.57 -4.06 -4.66
CA ALA A 61 -0.98 -4.54 -5.92
C ALA A 61 0.41 -5.15 -5.72
N GLU A 62 1.23 -4.60 -4.83
CA GLU A 62 2.60 -5.04 -4.57
C GLU A 62 2.66 -6.27 -3.67
N ASP A 63 1.98 -6.22 -2.53
CA ASP A 63 2.13 -7.20 -1.46
C ASP A 63 0.87 -8.03 -1.20
N GLY A 64 -0.28 -7.64 -1.76
CA GLY A 64 -1.54 -8.35 -1.59
C GLY A 64 -2.22 -8.09 -0.25
N ILE A 65 -3.21 -8.93 0.07
CA ILE A 65 -4.00 -8.83 1.30
C ILE A 65 -4.07 -10.16 2.05
N MET A 66 -4.11 -10.07 3.37
CA MET A 66 -4.36 -11.17 4.28
C MET A 66 -5.50 -10.79 5.23
N ILE A 67 -6.60 -11.54 5.17
CA ILE A 67 -7.78 -11.32 6.00
C ILE A 67 -7.76 -12.36 7.11
N VAL A 68 -7.88 -11.91 8.35
CA VAL A 68 -7.96 -12.77 9.54
C VAL A 68 -9.37 -12.68 10.10
N VAL A 69 -10.09 -13.80 10.13
CA VAL A 69 -11.46 -13.88 10.64
C VAL A 69 -11.48 -14.70 11.91
N LEU A 70 -12.07 -14.16 12.97
CA LEU A 70 -12.20 -14.85 14.24
C LEU A 70 -13.48 -14.45 14.97
N THR A 71 -13.98 -15.32 15.82
CA THR A 71 -15.17 -15.09 16.65
C THR A 71 -14.78 -15.14 18.10
N LEU A 72 -15.12 -14.10 18.85
CA LEU A 72 -14.89 -14.01 20.29
C LEU A 72 -16.20 -14.10 21.05
N GLU A 73 -16.15 -14.67 22.24
CA GLU A 73 -17.25 -14.62 23.20
C GLU A 73 -17.41 -13.21 23.73
N LYS A 74 -18.67 -12.77 23.82
CA LYS A 74 -19.06 -11.38 24.11
C LYS A 74 -18.48 -10.78 25.38
N TYR A 75 -18.42 -11.55 26.44
CA TYR A 75 -18.08 -11.05 27.78
C TYR A 75 -16.65 -11.36 28.19
N SER A 76 -16.14 -12.54 27.83
CA SER A 76 -14.79 -12.97 28.18
C SER A 76 -13.75 -12.66 27.12
N ASN A 77 -14.18 -12.33 25.89
CA ASN A 77 -13.34 -12.23 24.68
C ASN A 77 -12.55 -13.53 24.37
N GLN A 78 -12.99 -14.67 24.90
CA GLN A 78 -12.36 -15.94 24.57
C GLN A 78 -12.60 -16.31 23.11
N LEU A 79 -11.62 -16.93 22.47
CA LEU A 79 -11.73 -17.37 21.09
C LEU A 79 -12.71 -18.55 21.00
N LEU A 80 -13.82 -18.35 20.29
CA LEU A 80 -14.84 -19.38 20.04
C LEU A 80 -14.62 -20.10 18.72
N ALA A 81 -14.17 -19.37 17.68
CA ALA A 81 -13.90 -19.93 16.36
C ALA A 81 -12.85 -19.14 15.60
N GLY A 82 -12.12 -19.81 14.73
CA GLY A 82 -10.98 -19.26 14.00
C GLY A 82 -9.67 -19.44 14.79
N PRO A 83 -8.61 -18.66 14.50
CA PRO A 83 -8.52 -17.71 13.39
C PRO A 83 -8.52 -18.39 12.03
N ASP A 84 -9.37 -17.96 11.15
CA ASP A 84 -9.30 -18.34 9.74
C ASP A 84 -8.59 -17.24 8.93
N ILE A 85 -7.62 -17.67 8.13
CA ILE A 85 -6.80 -16.73 7.36
C ILE A 85 -7.02 -16.96 5.86
N VAL A 86 -7.45 -15.89 5.18
CA VAL A 86 -7.63 -15.85 3.74
C VAL A 86 -6.60 -14.92 3.13
N SER A 87 -5.85 -15.40 2.13
CA SER A 87 -4.83 -14.62 1.43
C SER A 87 -5.19 -14.43 -0.04
N ARG A 88 -4.93 -13.21 -0.57
CA ARG A 88 -5.03 -12.90 -1.99
C ARG A 88 -3.88 -12.00 -2.42
N GLY A 89 -3.25 -12.36 -3.53
CA GLY A 89 -2.14 -11.59 -4.11
C GLY A 89 -0.83 -11.61 -3.33
N PHE A 90 -0.77 -12.31 -2.18
CA PHE A 90 0.42 -12.36 -1.33
C PHE A 90 1.25 -13.62 -1.58
N VAL A 91 0.70 -14.80 -1.31
CA VAL A 91 1.36 -16.10 -1.49
C VAL A 91 0.45 -17.09 -2.18
N TYR A 92 1.03 -18.07 -2.86
CA TYR A 92 0.27 -19.19 -3.38
C TYR A 92 -0.01 -20.19 -2.23
N VAL A 93 -1.24 -20.18 -1.74
CA VAL A 93 -1.65 -20.88 -0.51
C VAL A 93 -1.29 -22.37 -0.52
N ARG A 94 -1.42 -23.06 -1.68
CA ARG A 94 -1.11 -24.49 -1.80
C ARG A 94 0.37 -24.83 -1.55
N GLU A 95 1.28 -23.89 -1.80
CA GLU A 95 2.73 -24.08 -1.58
C GLU A 95 3.19 -23.46 -0.26
N SER A 96 2.26 -22.92 0.53
CA SER A 96 2.55 -22.13 1.73
C SER A 96 1.76 -22.60 2.95
N GLU A 97 1.35 -23.87 3.00
CA GLU A 97 0.56 -24.44 4.12
C GLU A 97 1.26 -24.26 5.47
N ASP A 98 2.58 -24.50 5.52
CA ASP A 98 3.38 -24.29 6.72
C ASP A 98 3.38 -22.83 7.19
N LEU A 99 3.54 -21.87 6.26
CA LEU A 99 3.48 -20.45 6.56
C LEU A 99 2.09 -20.05 7.10
N MET A 100 1.03 -20.60 6.50
CA MET A 100 -0.35 -20.30 6.91
C MET A 100 -0.66 -20.91 8.28
N GLY A 101 -0.17 -22.11 8.57
CA GLY A 101 -0.27 -22.74 9.89
C GLY A 101 0.43 -21.91 10.97
N GLN A 102 1.67 -21.50 10.72
CA GLN A 102 2.41 -20.63 11.64
C GLN A 102 1.74 -19.26 11.82
N ALA A 103 1.18 -18.70 10.75
CA ALA A 103 0.44 -17.43 10.81
C ALA A 103 -0.79 -17.54 11.74
N LYS A 104 -1.51 -18.68 11.72
CA LYS A 104 -2.62 -18.92 12.64
C LYS A 104 -2.15 -18.94 14.09
N SER A 105 -1.09 -19.68 14.40
CA SER A 105 -0.53 -19.73 15.77
C SER A 105 -0.09 -18.35 16.25
N VAL A 106 0.52 -17.53 15.39
CA VAL A 106 0.89 -16.14 15.74
C VAL A 106 -0.34 -15.30 16.10
N VAL A 107 -1.46 -15.50 15.41
CA VAL A 107 -2.71 -14.78 15.74
C VAL A 107 -3.31 -15.28 17.04
N GLU A 108 -3.30 -16.59 17.31
CA GLU A 108 -3.74 -17.18 18.57
C GLU A 108 -2.93 -16.63 19.75
N ASP A 109 -1.59 -16.65 19.65
CA ASP A 109 -0.69 -16.08 20.67
C ASP A 109 -0.96 -14.57 20.89
N ALA A 110 -1.27 -13.83 19.82
CA ALA A 110 -1.59 -12.41 19.93
C ALA A 110 -2.91 -12.18 20.68
N ILE A 111 -3.92 -13.03 20.48
CA ILE A 111 -5.20 -12.98 21.20
C ILE A 111 -4.97 -13.31 22.69
N ASP A 112 -4.26 -14.40 22.97
CA ASP A 112 -3.94 -14.81 24.35
C ASP A 112 -3.18 -13.71 25.11
N SER A 113 -2.20 -13.08 24.44
CA SER A 113 -1.49 -11.91 24.99
C SER A 113 -2.44 -10.73 25.29
N CYS A 114 -3.49 -10.53 24.50
CA CYS A 114 -4.50 -9.51 24.78
C CYS A 114 -5.33 -9.86 26.01
N LEU A 115 -5.74 -11.12 26.14
CA LEU A 115 -6.51 -11.61 27.30
C LEU A 115 -5.71 -11.48 28.60
N ASP A 116 -4.45 -11.89 28.60
CA ASP A 116 -3.55 -11.79 29.76
C ASP A 116 -3.37 -10.34 30.22
N ARG A 117 -3.32 -9.42 29.25
CA ARG A 117 -3.21 -7.97 29.48
C ARG A 117 -4.56 -7.29 29.79
N ARG A 118 -5.66 -8.06 29.83
CA ARG A 118 -7.03 -7.57 30.01
C ARG A 118 -7.42 -6.51 28.96
N ILE A 119 -6.97 -6.64 27.73
CA ILE A 119 -7.34 -5.78 26.62
C ILE A 119 -8.69 -6.26 26.09
N SER A 120 -9.76 -5.55 26.40
CA SER A 120 -11.12 -5.82 25.91
C SER A 120 -11.53 -4.95 24.71
N ASP A 121 -10.75 -3.92 24.38
CA ASP A 121 -10.98 -3.04 23.25
C ASP A 121 -10.58 -3.73 21.93
N TRP A 122 -11.56 -3.95 21.08
CA TRP A 122 -11.34 -4.65 19.81
C TRP A 122 -10.47 -3.87 18.82
N GLY A 123 -10.46 -2.53 18.91
CA GLY A 123 -9.57 -1.72 18.09
C GLY A 123 -8.11 -1.98 18.45
N LYS A 124 -7.80 -2.04 19.75
CA LYS A 124 -6.47 -2.40 20.25
C LYS A 124 -6.11 -3.83 19.91
N MET A 125 -7.04 -4.77 20.08
CA MET A 125 -6.83 -6.18 19.75
C MET A 125 -6.51 -6.38 18.28
N LYS A 126 -7.27 -5.73 17.37
CA LYS A 126 -6.98 -5.70 15.94
C LYS A 126 -5.59 -5.13 15.64
N GLY A 127 -5.16 -4.10 16.38
CA GLY A 127 -3.82 -3.55 16.29
C GLY A 127 -2.75 -4.57 16.64
N VAL A 128 -2.87 -5.25 17.79
CA VAL A 128 -1.93 -6.28 18.24
C VAL A 128 -1.83 -7.44 17.24
N ILE A 129 -2.97 -7.94 16.73
CA ILE A 129 -3.01 -8.98 15.71
C ILE A 129 -2.27 -8.53 14.44
N LYS A 130 -2.56 -7.32 13.97
CA LYS A 130 -1.94 -6.76 12.77
C LYS A 130 -0.43 -6.64 12.91
N ASP A 131 0.04 -6.13 14.05
CA ASP A 131 1.46 -5.89 14.30
C ASP A 131 2.21 -7.23 14.44
N SER A 132 1.69 -8.17 15.25
CA SER A 132 2.31 -9.49 15.44
C SER A 132 2.40 -10.28 14.14
N LEU A 133 1.31 -10.34 13.39
CA LEU A 133 1.27 -11.04 12.12
C LEU A 133 2.14 -10.35 11.05
N GLY A 134 2.14 -9.02 11.02
CA GLY A 134 2.98 -8.23 10.10
C GLY A 134 4.46 -8.46 10.34
N ASP A 135 4.90 -8.47 11.59
CA ASP A 135 6.30 -8.74 11.97
C ASP A 135 6.71 -10.17 11.62
N PHE A 136 5.84 -11.14 11.87
CA PHE A 136 6.07 -12.54 11.49
C PHE A 136 6.25 -12.68 9.97
N LEU A 137 5.30 -12.14 9.18
CA LEU A 137 5.33 -12.24 7.74
C LEU A 137 6.56 -11.53 7.15
N TRP A 138 6.90 -10.36 7.66
CA TRP A 138 8.11 -9.65 7.23
C TRP A 138 9.40 -10.44 7.50
N LYS A 139 9.50 -11.07 8.66
CA LYS A 139 10.68 -11.90 8.99
C LYS A 139 10.81 -13.09 8.04
N ARG A 140 9.69 -13.71 7.66
CA ARG A 140 9.65 -14.93 6.83
C ARG A 140 9.74 -14.66 5.34
N THR A 141 9.11 -13.60 4.85
CA THR A 141 8.89 -13.37 3.41
C THR A 141 9.51 -12.08 2.87
N LYS A 142 9.91 -11.15 3.74
CA LYS A 142 10.32 -9.78 3.38
C LYS A 142 9.23 -8.99 2.65
N ARG A 143 7.97 -9.40 2.78
CA ARG A 143 6.80 -8.73 2.22
C ARG A 143 5.86 -8.29 3.34
N LYS A 144 5.08 -7.26 3.08
CA LYS A 144 4.14 -6.66 4.04
C LYS A 144 2.73 -6.60 3.45
N PRO A 145 2.00 -7.71 3.38
CA PRO A 145 0.63 -7.65 2.87
C PRO A 145 -0.25 -6.76 3.74
N MET A 146 -1.30 -6.22 3.16
CA MET A 146 -2.32 -5.53 3.94
C MET A 146 -3.03 -6.54 4.83
N ILE A 147 -2.97 -6.34 6.15
CA ILE A 147 -3.60 -7.25 7.13
C ILE A 147 -4.91 -6.62 7.59
N LEU A 148 -6.01 -7.36 7.43
CA LEU A 148 -7.36 -6.95 7.79
C LEU A 148 -7.98 -7.91 8.82
N PRO A 149 -7.87 -7.65 10.14
CA PRO A 149 -8.53 -8.44 11.17
C PRO A 149 -10.03 -8.13 11.24
N ILE A 150 -10.85 -9.17 11.15
CA ILE A 150 -12.31 -9.16 11.30
C ILE A 150 -12.64 -9.94 12.56
N ILE A 151 -13.15 -9.24 13.59
CA ILE A 151 -13.60 -9.85 14.83
C ILE A 151 -15.12 -9.83 14.83
N MET A 152 -15.70 -11.00 15.03
CA MET A 152 -17.13 -11.22 15.22
C MET A 152 -17.42 -11.53 16.68
N GLU A 153 -18.61 -11.18 17.14
CA GLU A 153 -19.11 -11.45 18.48
C GLU A 153 -20.18 -12.53 18.44
N ALA A 154 -20.10 -13.47 19.37
CA ALA A 154 -21.13 -14.49 19.55
C ALA A 154 -21.41 -14.75 21.05
#